data_182943a8976942a560d296a9b07b4131
#
_entry.id   182943a8976942a560d296a9b07b4131
#
_cell.length_a   1.000
_cell.length_b   1.000
_cell.length_c   1.000
_cell.angle_alpha   90.00
_cell.angle_beta   90.00
_cell.angle_gamma   90.00
#
_symmetry.space_group_name_H-M   'P 1'
#
loop_
_entity.id
_entity.type
_entity.pdbx_description
1 polymer ?
#
loop_
_entity_poly.entity_id
_entity_poly.type
_entity_poly.pdbx_seq_one_letter_code
_entity_poly.pdbx_strand_id
1 'polypeptide(L)'
;MNLKLKNFMLIGLLCLSINAIAAGGKKEKHNVKTVVPPKKFIDPANMDLSVKPGDNFFEYANGNWIKENAIPAKETRWGSFNILHQENTNRLLGLLNEVSKTSHIKGSLEQRVGDLFASGMDSLSIEKLGFDPIKSDLQRIDNINDINAIVSEVVFERTHGEGSPLFAFAVDQDSKHVTKHIANIGQGGTSLPDRDYYLKSDARTKKIQEAYRQYIITLFTLTGTGEDAAAKNAATIFNIEAALAKVQLSRVALRDPNVTYNKFSVADFSKTTPNLNWVTLLPDLKVPGQDTMIVDEPAFFKTENDLLTSTPLEDWKVYLKWNILKGSATALSSPFVKANFAFTSALSGQKVQAPRNERISGLVDGSIGELLGQLYVAKYFTPAAKQYMVDLVNNLKTTLGERIQNLTWMSDATKARALKKLNAFTVKIGYPDKWQTYEGLVIDRDDYEGNLRRVATWRYNYMVSQINKPVDK
;
A
#
# COMPACT_ATOMS: atom_id res chain seq x y z
N MET A 1 17.75 -13.00 -69.31
CA MET A 1 19.07 -13.39 -69.90
C MET A 1 19.80 -14.24 -68.87
N ASN A 2 19.79 -15.51 -69.16
CA ASN A 2 20.79 -16.58 -68.78
C ASN A 2 21.13 -16.82 -67.32
N LEU A 3 20.63 -17.95 -66.70
CA LEU A 3 21.08 -19.38 -66.79
C LEU A 3 22.38 -19.61 -65.98
N LYS A 4 22.46 -20.51 -65.03
CA LYS A 4 22.60 -21.97 -64.98
C LYS A 4 22.74 -22.37 -63.51
N LEU A 5 21.98 -23.26 -62.91
CA LEU A 5 21.96 -24.74 -63.01
C LEU A 5 23.26 -25.48 -62.82
N LYS A 6 23.29 -26.36 -61.83
CA LYS A 6 23.75 -27.80 -61.83
C LYS A 6 24.40 -28.13 -60.49
N ASN A 7 24.32 -29.24 -59.86
CA ASN A 7 23.70 -30.56 -59.99
C ASN A 7 24.19 -31.39 -58.78
N PHE A 8 23.30 -32.29 -58.27
CA PHE A 8 23.43 -33.74 -58.05
C PHE A 8 24.48 -34.30 -57.04
N MET A 9 24.09 -35.13 -56.07
CA MET A 9 24.02 -36.61 -56.12
C MET A 9 23.59 -37.12 -54.70
N LEU A 10 22.57 -37.76 -54.55
CA LEU A 10 22.03 -39.13 -54.32
C LEU A 10 23.05 -40.25 -54.06
N ILE A 11 22.82 -41.05 -53.01
CA ILE A 11 23.13 -42.47 -52.73
C ILE A 11 22.85 -42.65 -51.21
N GLY A 12 22.07 -43.60 -50.65
CA GLY A 12 21.51 -44.84 -51.12
C GLY A 12 21.00 -45.55 -49.83
N LEU A 13 19.88 -46.19 -49.94
CA LEU A 13 19.23 -47.07 -48.95
C LEU A 13 20.16 -48.21 -48.44
N LEU A 14 20.03 -48.53 -47.16
CA LEU A 14 19.98 -49.92 -46.73
C LEU A 14 19.08 -50.10 -45.49
N CYS A 15 18.00 -50.85 -45.68
CA CYS A 15 17.16 -51.39 -44.64
C CYS A 15 17.86 -52.57 -43.93
N LEU A 16 17.82 -52.58 -42.59
CA LEU A 16 17.96 -53.83 -41.84
C LEU A 16 17.02 -53.73 -40.63
N SER A 17 15.95 -54.51 -40.72
CA SER A 17 15.00 -54.82 -39.68
C SER A 17 15.63 -55.72 -38.63
N ILE A 18 15.65 -55.34 -37.36
CA ILE A 18 15.83 -56.24 -36.24
C ILE A 18 14.71 -55.94 -35.22
N ASN A 19 13.82 -56.93 -35.06
CA ASN A 19 12.88 -57.03 -33.95
C ASN A 19 13.66 -57.23 -32.65
N ALA A 20 13.38 -56.40 -31.60
CA ALA A 20 13.73 -56.69 -30.24
C ALA A 20 12.63 -56.19 -29.28
N ILE A 21 11.93 -57.12 -28.78
CA ILE A 21 11.21 -57.34 -27.54
C ILE A 21 11.09 -56.13 -26.60
N ALA A 22 9.85 -55.73 -26.35
CA ALA A 22 9.46 -54.80 -25.30
C ALA A 22 9.85 -55.32 -23.89
N ALA A 23 10.80 -54.66 -23.23
CA ALA A 23 10.97 -54.72 -21.79
C ALA A 23 10.60 -53.35 -21.23
N GLY A 24 9.51 -53.29 -20.48
CA GLY A 24 9.01 -52.09 -19.80
C GLY A 24 9.98 -51.60 -18.73
N GLY A 25 10.82 -50.64 -19.09
CA GLY A 25 11.61 -49.89 -18.13
C GLY A 25 10.85 -48.60 -17.75
N LYS A 26 10.30 -48.52 -16.56
CA LYS A 26 9.86 -47.29 -15.92
C LYS A 26 11.07 -46.34 -15.91
N LYS A 27 11.00 -45.29 -16.71
CA LYS A 27 11.90 -44.12 -16.54
C LYS A 27 11.54 -43.46 -15.22
N GLU A 28 12.27 -43.79 -14.15
CA GLU A 28 12.32 -42.95 -12.97
C GLU A 28 12.86 -41.56 -13.41
N LYS A 29 11.95 -40.55 -13.31
CA LYS A 29 12.39 -39.14 -13.37
C LYS A 29 13.24 -38.92 -12.12
N HIS A 30 14.54 -38.95 -12.27
CA HIS A 30 15.45 -38.40 -11.26
C HIS A 30 15.12 -36.89 -11.13
N ASN A 31 14.32 -36.59 -10.12
CA ASN A 31 14.25 -35.24 -9.58
C ASN A 31 15.66 -34.94 -9.03
N VAL A 32 16.50 -34.32 -9.82
CA VAL A 32 17.70 -33.67 -9.34
C VAL A 32 17.21 -32.54 -8.44
N LYS A 33 17.12 -32.80 -7.13
CA LYS A 33 17.03 -31.75 -6.15
C LYS A 33 18.28 -30.91 -6.33
N THR A 34 18.16 -29.77 -6.98
CA THR A 34 19.19 -28.73 -6.96
C THR A 34 19.40 -28.40 -5.50
N VAL A 35 20.48 -28.93 -4.92
CA VAL A 35 20.92 -28.60 -3.59
C VAL A 35 21.36 -27.14 -3.66
N VAL A 36 20.45 -26.24 -3.25
CA VAL A 36 20.82 -24.83 -3.07
C VAL A 36 21.85 -24.81 -1.95
N PRO A 37 23.09 -24.34 -2.23
CA PRO A 37 24.11 -24.30 -1.21
C PRO A 37 23.62 -23.47 -0.01
N PRO A 38 23.96 -23.87 1.22
CA PRO A 38 23.52 -23.15 2.41
C PRO A 38 23.98 -21.69 2.32
N LYS A 39 23.04 -20.77 2.55
CA LYS A 39 23.27 -19.31 2.49
C LYS A 39 24.31 -18.95 3.56
N LYS A 40 25.43 -18.37 3.16
CA LYS A 40 26.41 -17.81 4.08
C LYS A 40 25.92 -16.46 4.57
N PHE A 41 25.74 -16.30 5.88
CA PHE A 41 25.30 -15.03 6.47
C PHE A 41 26.42 -14.00 6.54
N ILE A 42 27.67 -14.46 6.67
CA ILE A 42 28.89 -13.66 6.51
C ILE A 42 29.65 -14.34 5.38
N ASP A 43 29.71 -13.68 4.22
CA ASP A 43 30.43 -14.18 3.05
C ASP A 43 31.66 -13.30 2.79
N PRO A 44 32.88 -13.78 3.02
CA PRO A 44 34.11 -13.03 2.75
C PRO A 44 34.27 -12.59 1.29
N ALA A 45 33.60 -13.26 0.32
CA ALA A 45 33.63 -12.87 -1.07
C ALA A 45 32.99 -11.48 -1.32
N ASN A 46 32.07 -11.04 -0.43
CA ASN A 46 31.47 -9.73 -0.49
C ASN A 46 32.41 -8.59 -0.06
N MET A 47 33.51 -8.92 0.59
CA MET A 47 34.45 -7.96 1.19
C MET A 47 35.46 -7.47 0.17
N ASP A 48 35.73 -6.16 0.14
CA ASP A 48 36.85 -5.57 -0.60
C ASP A 48 38.06 -5.43 0.30
N LEU A 49 38.93 -6.42 0.29
CA LEU A 49 40.14 -6.46 1.12
C LEU A 49 41.20 -5.44 0.71
N SER A 50 41.04 -4.73 -0.41
CA SER A 50 41.93 -3.63 -0.81
C SER A 50 41.68 -2.36 0.00
N VAL A 51 40.51 -2.25 0.63
CA VAL A 51 40.10 -1.13 1.49
C VAL A 51 40.48 -1.44 2.94
N LYS A 52 41.10 -0.49 3.65
CA LYS A 52 41.39 -0.67 5.07
C LYS A 52 40.10 -0.49 5.90
N PRO A 53 39.82 -1.39 6.86
CA PRO A 53 38.61 -1.31 7.67
C PRO A 53 38.49 -0.03 8.50
N GLY A 54 39.65 0.56 8.88
CA GLY A 54 39.68 1.83 9.60
C GLY A 54 39.42 3.06 8.76
N ASP A 55 39.60 2.97 7.43
CA ASP A 55 39.37 4.08 6.51
C ASP A 55 37.90 4.10 6.01
N ASN A 56 37.39 2.95 5.59
CA ASN A 56 35.97 2.80 5.17
C ASN A 56 35.49 1.37 5.45
N PHE A 57 34.94 1.16 6.63
CA PHE A 57 34.45 -0.16 7.04
C PHE A 57 33.30 -0.68 6.16
N PHE A 58 32.44 0.21 5.70
CA PHE A 58 31.31 -0.18 4.84
C PHE A 58 31.81 -0.78 3.51
N GLU A 59 32.74 -0.13 2.85
CA GLU A 59 33.30 -0.61 1.60
C GLU A 59 34.20 -1.84 1.79
N TYR A 60 34.99 -1.86 2.87
CA TYR A 60 35.73 -3.06 3.26
C TYR A 60 34.81 -4.28 3.38
N ALA A 61 33.67 -4.16 4.05
CA ALA A 61 32.77 -5.26 4.33
C ALA A 61 31.86 -5.64 3.15
N ASN A 62 31.56 -4.71 2.23
CA ASN A 62 30.51 -4.89 1.19
C ASN A 62 30.99 -4.52 -0.23
N GLY A 63 32.22 -4.06 -0.44
CA GLY A 63 32.66 -3.43 -1.68
C GLY A 63 32.54 -4.33 -2.91
N ASN A 64 32.88 -5.60 -2.82
CA ASN A 64 32.74 -6.53 -3.94
C ASN A 64 31.28 -6.85 -4.22
N TRP A 65 30.44 -7.03 -3.16
CA TRP A 65 29.02 -7.22 -3.35
C TRP A 65 28.39 -6.05 -4.11
N ILE A 66 28.73 -4.81 -3.77
CA ILE A 66 28.22 -3.60 -4.43
C ILE A 66 28.63 -3.56 -5.90
N LYS A 67 29.87 -3.94 -6.23
CA LYS A 67 30.37 -3.98 -7.61
C LYS A 67 29.63 -5.00 -8.46
N GLU A 68 29.28 -6.13 -7.89
CA GLU A 68 28.59 -7.24 -8.59
C GLU A 68 27.06 -7.10 -8.62
N ASN A 69 26.48 -6.28 -7.74
CA ASN A 69 25.02 -6.15 -7.56
C ASN A 69 24.55 -4.73 -7.86
N ALA A 70 24.52 -4.36 -9.13
CA ALA A 70 23.94 -3.07 -9.56
C ALA A 70 22.47 -2.96 -9.15
N ILE A 71 22.05 -1.72 -8.81
CA ILE A 71 20.64 -1.45 -8.49
C ILE A 71 19.77 -1.73 -9.72
N PRO A 72 18.78 -2.65 -9.65
CA PRO A 72 17.85 -2.90 -10.76
C PRO A 72 17.10 -1.62 -11.16
N ALA A 73 16.81 -1.42 -12.44
CA ALA A 73 16.19 -0.18 -12.94
C ALA A 73 14.80 0.13 -12.34
N LYS A 74 14.08 -0.88 -11.88
CA LYS A 74 12.80 -0.74 -11.16
C LYS A 74 12.96 -0.39 -9.68
N GLU A 75 14.19 -0.37 -9.15
CA GLU A 75 14.49 -0.12 -7.74
C GLU A 75 15.22 1.21 -7.58
N THR A 76 15.12 1.82 -6.40
CA THR A 76 15.88 3.04 -6.04
C THR A 76 17.01 2.76 -5.06
N ARG A 77 17.06 1.54 -4.56
CA ARG A 77 18.09 1.00 -3.65
C ARG A 77 18.14 -0.51 -3.79
N TRP A 78 19.28 -1.12 -3.46
CA TRP A 78 19.44 -2.57 -3.51
C TRP A 78 20.23 -3.06 -2.30
N GLY A 79 19.83 -4.20 -1.74
CA GLY A 79 20.44 -4.79 -0.58
C GLY A 79 19.73 -6.07 -0.15
N SER A 80 20.17 -6.70 0.94
CA SER A 80 19.63 -7.98 1.43
C SER A 80 18.11 -7.97 1.63
N PHE A 81 17.54 -6.88 2.14
CA PHE A 81 16.08 -6.75 2.31
C PHE A 81 15.33 -6.69 0.98
N ASN A 82 15.90 -6.04 -0.04
CA ASN A 82 15.30 -5.99 -1.37
C ASN A 82 15.33 -7.37 -2.04
N ILE A 83 16.42 -8.12 -1.87
CA ILE A 83 16.53 -9.51 -2.35
C ILE A 83 15.46 -10.39 -1.69
N LEU A 84 15.32 -10.33 -0.36
CA LEU A 84 14.29 -11.07 0.37
C LEU A 84 12.88 -10.67 -0.07
N HIS A 85 12.64 -9.38 -0.27
CA HIS A 85 11.36 -8.89 -0.78
C HIS A 85 11.07 -9.45 -2.18
N GLN A 86 12.05 -9.45 -3.08
CA GLN A 86 11.89 -10.02 -4.43
C GLN A 86 11.64 -11.54 -4.38
N GLU A 87 12.33 -12.28 -3.52
CA GLU A 87 12.08 -13.71 -3.31
C GLU A 87 10.65 -13.96 -2.81
N ASN A 88 10.16 -13.16 -1.87
CA ASN A 88 8.78 -13.24 -1.39
C ASN A 88 7.77 -12.89 -2.49
N THR A 89 8.02 -11.85 -3.26
CA THR A 89 7.18 -11.48 -4.42
C THR A 89 7.10 -12.64 -5.41
N ASN A 90 8.19 -13.32 -5.70
CA ASN A 90 8.21 -14.48 -6.59
C ASN A 90 7.38 -15.65 -6.04
N ARG A 91 7.44 -15.90 -4.72
CA ARG A 91 6.61 -16.93 -4.06
C ARG A 91 5.13 -16.58 -4.11
N LEU A 92 4.77 -15.32 -3.81
CA LEU A 92 3.40 -14.82 -3.90
C LEU A 92 2.86 -14.93 -5.34
N LEU A 93 3.65 -14.53 -6.33
CA LEU A 93 3.28 -14.70 -7.75
C LEU A 93 3.06 -16.17 -8.12
N GLY A 94 3.85 -17.09 -7.58
CA GLY A 94 3.64 -18.53 -7.76
C GLY A 94 2.27 -18.97 -7.24
N LEU A 95 1.91 -18.56 -6.02
CA LEU A 95 0.60 -18.84 -5.41
C LEU A 95 -0.55 -18.20 -6.18
N LEU A 96 -0.44 -16.91 -6.51
CA LEU A 96 -1.47 -16.17 -7.23
C LEU A 96 -1.73 -16.76 -8.62
N ASN A 97 -0.68 -17.12 -9.34
CA ASN A 97 -0.82 -17.82 -10.63
C ASN A 97 -1.44 -19.21 -10.51
N GLU A 98 -1.21 -19.92 -9.40
CA GLU A 98 -1.82 -21.23 -9.14
C GLU A 98 -3.34 -21.07 -8.91
N VAL A 99 -3.75 -20.22 -7.96
CA VAL A 99 -5.16 -20.07 -7.59
C VAL A 99 -6.00 -19.33 -8.64
N SER A 100 -5.40 -18.43 -9.45
CA SER A 100 -6.14 -17.69 -10.47
C SER A 100 -6.47 -18.51 -11.74
N LYS A 101 -5.79 -19.65 -11.95
CA LYS A 101 -5.99 -20.51 -13.15
C LYS A 101 -7.11 -21.52 -13.01
N THR A 102 -7.58 -21.76 -11.80
CA THR A 102 -8.61 -22.75 -11.50
C THR A 102 -9.87 -22.08 -10.95
N SER A 103 -11.02 -22.69 -11.21
CA SER A 103 -12.27 -22.25 -10.59
C SER A 103 -12.37 -22.80 -9.17
N HIS A 104 -12.79 -21.94 -8.25
CA HIS A 104 -12.97 -22.27 -6.84
C HIS A 104 -14.40 -21.98 -6.38
N ILE A 105 -14.79 -22.53 -5.24
CA ILE A 105 -16.10 -22.28 -4.64
C ILE A 105 -16.24 -20.80 -4.35
N LYS A 106 -17.34 -20.17 -4.77
CA LYS A 106 -17.62 -18.77 -4.55
C LYS A 106 -17.58 -18.42 -3.06
N GLY A 107 -16.84 -17.37 -2.71
CA GLY A 107 -16.62 -16.93 -1.33
C GLY A 107 -15.50 -17.70 -0.61
N SER A 108 -14.87 -18.72 -1.23
CA SER A 108 -13.68 -19.35 -0.65
C SER A 108 -12.49 -18.39 -0.65
N LEU A 109 -11.49 -18.70 0.12
CA LEU A 109 -10.23 -17.97 0.21
C LEU A 109 -9.54 -17.93 -1.17
N GLU A 110 -9.44 -19.10 -1.81
CA GLU A 110 -8.79 -19.27 -3.11
C GLU A 110 -9.51 -18.47 -4.21
N GLN A 111 -10.86 -18.49 -4.22
CA GLN A 111 -11.65 -17.73 -5.19
C GLN A 111 -11.39 -16.23 -5.03
N ARG A 112 -11.50 -15.70 -3.80
CA ARG A 112 -11.33 -14.25 -3.58
C ARG A 112 -9.93 -13.77 -3.94
N VAL A 113 -8.89 -14.51 -3.55
CA VAL A 113 -7.50 -14.19 -3.87
C VAL A 113 -7.23 -14.33 -5.37
N GLY A 114 -7.67 -15.46 -5.96
CA GLY A 114 -7.45 -15.76 -7.38
C GLY A 114 -8.18 -14.78 -8.31
N ASP A 115 -9.44 -14.48 -8.01
CA ASP A 115 -10.25 -13.59 -8.85
C ASP A 115 -9.84 -12.12 -8.72
N LEU A 116 -9.44 -11.65 -7.52
CA LEU A 116 -8.87 -10.30 -7.40
C LEU A 116 -7.58 -10.15 -8.22
N PHE A 117 -6.69 -11.17 -8.16
CA PHE A 117 -5.48 -11.16 -8.99
C PHE A 117 -5.81 -11.22 -10.48
N ALA A 118 -6.71 -12.12 -10.89
CA ALA A 118 -7.10 -12.27 -12.29
C ALA A 118 -7.75 -11.00 -12.85
N SER A 119 -8.66 -10.36 -12.12
CA SER A 119 -9.29 -9.10 -12.54
C SER A 119 -8.25 -8.00 -12.78
N GLY A 120 -7.26 -7.88 -11.89
CA GLY A 120 -6.16 -6.92 -12.08
C GLY A 120 -5.20 -7.29 -13.22
N MET A 121 -5.12 -8.56 -13.62
CA MET A 121 -4.28 -9.02 -14.75
C MET A 121 -4.99 -8.93 -16.10
N ASP A 122 -6.31 -8.77 -16.15
CA ASP A 122 -7.07 -8.61 -17.40
C ASP A 122 -6.90 -7.21 -17.99
N SER A 123 -5.73 -7.00 -18.59
CA SER A 123 -5.41 -5.73 -19.24
C SER A 123 -6.33 -5.41 -20.42
N LEU A 124 -6.85 -6.41 -21.13
CA LEU A 124 -7.71 -6.18 -22.31
C LEU A 124 -9.03 -5.55 -21.91
N SER A 125 -9.71 -6.10 -20.91
CA SER A 125 -10.95 -5.54 -20.38
C SER A 125 -10.73 -4.14 -19.78
N ILE A 126 -9.66 -3.94 -19.01
CA ILE A 126 -9.33 -2.65 -18.42
C ILE A 126 -9.03 -1.58 -19.49
N GLU A 127 -8.27 -1.91 -20.54
CA GLU A 127 -8.03 -0.98 -21.67
C GLU A 127 -9.32 -0.60 -22.38
N LYS A 128 -10.23 -1.58 -22.60
CA LYS A 128 -11.53 -1.35 -23.26
C LYS A 128 -12.44 -0.44 -22.46
N LEU A 129 -12.45 -0.59 -21.12
CA LEU A 129 -13.27 0.23 -20.22
C LEU A 129 -12.77 1.67 -20.11
N GLY A 130 -11.45 1.91 -20.29
CA GLY A 130 -10.87 3.25 -20.17
C GLY A 130 -11.06 3.83 -18.77
N PHE A 131 -11.91 4.88 -18.66
CA PHE A 131 -12.30 5.48 -17.38
C PHE A 131 -13.82 5.32 -17.08
N ASP A 132 -14.52 4.50 -17.85
CA ASP A 132 -15.96 4.25 -17.62
C ASP A 132 -16.27 3.81 -16.17
N PRO A 133 -15.43 3.03 -15.46
CA PRO A 133 -15.70 2.63 -14.09
C PRO A 133 -15.92 3.78 -13.10
N ILE A 134 -15.39 4.98 -13.38
CA ILE A 134 -15.50 6.16 -12.51
C ILE A 134 -16.40 7.27 -13.08
N LYS A 135 -16.99 7.04 -14.24
CA LYS A 135 -17.75 8.09 -14.94
C LYS A 135 -18.97 8.57 -14.17
N SER A 136 -19.67 7.65 -13.51
CA SER A 136 -20.83 7.98 -12.67
C SER A 136 -20.44 8.86 -11.48
N ASP A 137 -19.23 8.66 -10.92
CA ASP A 137 -18.76 9.42 -9.77
C ASP A 137 -18.43 10.86 -10.18
N LEU A 138 -17.76 11.02 -11.34
CA LEU A 138 -17.50 12.34 -11.89
C LEU A 138 -18.80 13.10 -12.17
N GLN A 139 -19.84 12.40 -12.69
CA GLN A 139 -21.17 12.98 -12.92
C GLN A 139 -21.91 13.32 -11.62
N ARG A 140 -21.75 12.50 -10.57
CA ARG A 140 -22.35 12.78 -9.24
C ARG A 140 -21.79 14.09 -8.68
N ILE A 141 -20.50 14.33 -8.82
CA ILE A 141 -19.85 15.56 -8.37
C ILE A 141 -20.34 16.78 -9.18
N ASP A 142 -20.61 16.63 -10.49
CA ASP A 142 -21.16 17.72 -11.31
C ASP A 142 -22.52 18.22 -10.80
N ASN A 143 -23.31 17.35 -10.19
CA ASN A 143 -24.65 17.68 -9.67
C ASN A 143 -24.64 18.32 -8.27
N ILE A 144 -23.49 18.51 -7.65
CA ILE A 144 -23.37 19.21 -6.37
C ILE A 144 -23.75 20.69 -6.57
N ASN A 145 -24.57 21.25 -5.67
CA ASN A 145 -25.12 22.58 -5.80
C ASN A 145 -24.91 23.50 -4.58
N ASP A 146 -24.40 22.96 -3.47
CA ASP A 146 -24.08 23.74 -2.27
C ASP A 146 -22.97 23.09 -1.44
N ILE A 147 -22.55 23.76 -0.37
CA ILE A 147 -21.47 23.33 0.52
C ILE A 147 -21.85 22.08 1.33
N ASN A 148 -23.10 21.95 1.71
CA ASN A 148 -23.54 20.74 2.47
C ASN A 148 -23.43 19.51 1.57
N ALA A 149 -23.74 19.64 0.28
CA ALA A 149 -23.56 18.58 -0.68
C ALA A 149 -22.07 18.25 -0.92
N ILE A 150 -21.14 19.22 -0.85
CA ILE A 150 -19.69 18.96 -0.83
C ILE A 150 -19.31 18.09 0.36
N VAL A 151 -19.75 18.45 1.57
CA VAL A 151 -19.46 17.68 2.79
C VAL A 151 -20.08 16.28 2.74
N SER A 152 -21.30 16.16 2.21
CA SER A 152 -21.96 14.86 2.01
C SER A 152 -21.20 13.98 1.02
N GLU A 153 -20.66 14.56 -0.07
CA GLU A 153 -19.83 13.83 -1.02
C GLU A 153 -18.51 13.34 -0.39
N VAL A 154 -17.85 14.15 0.44
CA VAL A 154 -16.66 13.75 1.20
C VAL A 154 -16.94 12.51 2.07
N VAL A 155 -18.09 12.49 2.74
CA VAL A 155 -18.52 11.32 3.54
C VAL A 155 -18.84 10.14 2.64
N PHE A 156 -19.52 10.38 1.52
CA PHE A 156 -19.87 9.33 0.56
C PHE A 156 -18.62 8.64 0.00
N GLU A 157 -17.66 9.40 -0.57
CA GLU A 157 -16.40 8.85 -1.10
C GLU A 157 -15.69 7.98 -0.06
N ARG A 158 -15.61 8.45 1.17
CA ARG A 158 -14.96 7.73 2.28
C ARG A 158 -15.66 6.43 2.63
N THR A 159 -16.98 6.47 2.78
CA THR A 159 -17.78 5.32 3.25
C THR A 159 -18.00 4.27 2.16
N HIS A 160 -17.77 4.63 0.88
CA HIS A 160 -17.92 3.77 -0.29
C HIS A 160 -16.58 3.38 -0.94
N GLY A 161 -15.46 3.73 -0.30
CA GLY A 161 -14.13 3.30 -0.74
C GLY A 161 -13.62 4.00 -1.99
N GLU A 162 -14.15 5.19 -2.30
CA GLU A 162 -13.76 5.97 -3.48
C GLU A 162 -12.63 6.95 -3.20
N GLY A 163 -12.50 7.42 -1.97
CA GLY A 163 -11.47 8.39 -1.59
C GLY A 163 -11.54 8.80 -0.12
N SER A 164 -10.69 9.75 0.22
CA SER A 164 -10.64 10.36 1.56
C SER A 164 -10.26 11.83 1.44
N PRO A 165 -11.09 12.65 0.75
CA PRO A 165 -10.82 14.07 0.60
C PRO A 165 -10.94 14.81 1.94
N LEU A 166 -10.38 16.00 1.99
CA LEU A 166 -10.37 16.94 3.11
C LEU A 166 -9.59 16.44 4.33
N PHE A 167 -10.13 15.60 5.17
CA PHE A 167 -9.54 15.20 6.45
C PHE A 167 -9.30 13.69 6.54
N ALA A 168 -8.45 13.27 7.47
CA ALA A 168 -8.32 11.86 7.86
C ALA A 168 -9.37 11.54 8.93
N PHE A 169 -9.90 10.31 8.89
CA PHE A 169 -10.82 9.78 9.89
C PHE A 169 -10.49 8.32 10.20
N ALA A 170 -10.46 7.99 11.48
CA ALA A 170 -10.25 6.61 11.93
C ALA A 170 -11.05 6.33 13.22
N VAL A 171 -11.35 5.07 13.43
CA VAL A 171 -11.67 4.51 14.74
C VAL A 171 -10.46 3.72 15.18
N ASP A 172 -9.77 4.20 16.21
CA ASP A 172 -8.49 3.65 16.65
C ASP A 172 -8.44 3.58 18.19
N GLN A 173 -7.39 2.95 18.71
CA GLN A 173 -7.17 2.87 20.15
C GLN A 173 -6.99 4.25 20.77
N ASP A 174 -7.74 4.56 21.84
CA ASP A 174 -7.51 5.75 22.65
C ASP A 174 -6.17 5.61 23.40
N SER A 175 -5.17 6.44 23.03
CA SER A 175 -3.81 6.34 23.57
C SER A 175 -3.71 6.61 25.10
N LYS A 176 -4.70 7.25 25.70
CA LYS A 176 -4.80 7.42 27.17
C LYS A 176 -5.73 6.41 27.82
N HIS A 177 -6.59 5.73 27.07
CA HIS A 177 -7.49 4.67 27.53
C HIS A 177 -7.34 3.43 26.64
N VAL A 178 -6.17 2.83 26.65
CA VAL A 178 -5.67 1.80 25.73
C VAL A 178 -6.53 0.54 25.57
N THR A 179 -7.58 0.38 26.33
CA THR A 179 -8.55 -0.72 26.21
C THR A 179 -9.78 -0.35 25.40
N LYS A 180 -9.90 0.90 24.94
CA LYS A 180 -11.07 1.43 24.24
C LYS A 180 -10.69 1.94 22.86
N HIS A 181 -11.62 1.85 21.93
CA HIS A 181 -11.56 2.57 20.67
C HIS A 181 -12.27 3.92 20.78
N ILE A 182 -11.82 4.89 20.01
CA ILE A 182 -12.39 6.23 19.92
C ILE A 182 -12.34 6.73 18.48
N ALA A 183 -13.29 7.59 18.10
CA ALA A 183 -13.22 8.30 16.83
C ALA A 183 -12.09 9.32 16.85
N ASN A 184 -11.28 9.34 15.80
CA ASN A 184 -10.14 10.22 15.65
C ASN A 184 -10.24 10.92 14.29
N ILE A 185 -10.01 12.24 14.27
CA ILE A 185 -9.94 13.06 13.07
C ILE A 185 -8.58 13.76 13.02
N GLY A 186 -7.98 13.81 11.85
CA GLY A 186 -6.66 14.39 11.63
C GLY A 186 -6.55 15.10 10.30
N GLN A 187 -5.44 15.82 10.12
CA GLN A 187 -5.14 16.54 8.88
C GLN A 187 -5.13 15.61 7.67
N GLY A 188 -5.65 16.12 6.55
CA GLY A 188 -5.77 15.40 5.29
C GLY A 188 -5.81 16.33 4.09
N GLY A 189 -6.46 15.89 3.02
CA GLY A 189 -6.82 16.73 1.88
C GLY A 189 -5.67 17.13 0.95
N THR A 190 -4.44 16.67 1.18
CA THR A 190 -3.28 16.95 0.33
C THR A 190 -2.81 15.69 -0.38
N SER A 191 -2.28 15.82 -1.59
CA SER A 191 -1.86 14.69 -2.43
C SER A 191 -0.34 14.46 -2.40
N LEU A 192 0.46 15.50 -2.17
CA LEU A 192 1.89 15.37 -1.99
C LEU A 192 2.22 14.82 -0.60
N PRO A 193 3.39 14.15 -0.41
CA PRO A 193 3.68 13.35 0.80
C PRO A 193 3.64 14.10 2.13
N ASP A 194 3.87 15.41 2.14
CA ASP A 194 3.74 16.28 3.32
C ASP A 194 3.66 17.77 2.91
N ARG A 195 3.35 18.61 3.90
CA ARG A 195 3.20 20.07 3.73
C ARG A 195 4.40 20.75 3.07
N ASP A 196 5.61 20.27 3.32
CA ASP A 196 6.83 20.91 2.83
C ASP A 196 6.92 20.91 1.30
N TYR A 197 6.32 19.91 0.64
CA TYR A 197 6.24 19.87 -0.82
C TYR A 197 5.38 20.98 -1.44
N TYR A 198 4.49 21.60 -0.68
CA TYR A 198 3.71 22.78 -1.13
C TYR A 198 4.39 24.10 -0.77
N LEU A 199 5.14 24.14 0.33
CA LEU A 199 5.62 25.39 0.94
C LEU A 199 7.07 25.72 0.59
N LYS A 200 7.91 24.72 0.31
CA LYS A 200 9.32 24.95 -0.06
C LYS A 200 9.46 25.29 -1.54
N SER A 201 10.53 26.06 -1.84
CA SER A 201 10.81 26.57 -3.19
C SER A 201 12.20 26.17 -3.73
N ASP A 202 12.86 25.18 -3.11
CA ASP A 202 14.12 24.65 -3.63
C ASP A 202 13.92 23.93 -4.97
N ALA A 203 15.02 23.74 -5.72
CA ALA A 203 14.97 23.22 -7.10
C ALA A 203 14.33 21.82 -7.19
N ARG A 204 14.52 20.94 -6.18
CA ARG A 204 13.92 19.61 -6.15
C ARG A 204 12.41 19.71 -5.92
N THR A 205 12.00 20.49 -4.95
CA THR A 205 10.58 20.69 -4.63
C THR A 205 9.82 21.29 -5.81
N LYS A 206 10.39 22.31 -6.49
CA LYS A 206 9.78 22.89 -7.69
C LYS A 206 9.57 21.87 -8.81
N LYS A 207 10.56 21.00 -9.08
CA LYS A 207 10.39 19.90 -10.07
C LYS A 207 9.27 18.95 -9.70
N ILE A 208 9.12 18.63 -8.43
CA ILE A 208 8.04 17.76 -7.95
C ILE A 208 6.68 18.46 -8.08
N GLN A 209 6.58 19.74 -7.72
CA GLN A 209 5.35 20.54 -7.90
C GLN A 209 4.94 20.63 -9.38
N GLU A 210 5.90 20.77 -10.29
CA GLU A 210 5.65 20.81 -11.73
C GLU A 210 5.16 19.43 -12.23
N ALA A 211 5.86 18.35 -11.85
CA ALA A 211 5.42 16.99 -12.18
C ALA A 211 4.02 16.68 -11.62
N TYR A 212 3.69 17.18 -10.45
CA TYR A 212 2.38 17.05 -9.85
C TYR A 212 1.29 17.79 -10.65
N ARG A 213 1.53 19.05 -11.02
CA ARG A 213 0.59 19.80 -11.88
C ARG A 213 0.40 19.10 -13.22
N GLN A 214 1.48 18.63 -13.84
CA GLN A 214 1.41 17.92 -15.10
C GLN A 214 0.60 16.60 -14.95
N TYR A 215 0.73 15.92 -13.83
CA TYR A 215 -0.07 14.71 -13.54
C TYR A 215 -1.57 15.05 -13.47
N ILE A 216 -1.95 16.13 -12.78
CA ILE A 216 -3.34 16.61 -12.73
C ILE A 216 -3.84 16.93 -14.14
N ILE A 217 -3.12 17.75 -14.90
CA ILE A 217 -3.47 18.12 -16.29
C ILE A 217 -3.72 16.84 -17.11
N THR A 218 -2.80 15.89 -17.06
CA THR A 218 -2.89 14.66 -17.84
C THR A 218 -4.14 13.85 -17.48
N LEU A 219 -4.46 13.67 -16.18
CA LEU A 219 -5.65 12.89 -15.81
C LEU A 219 -6.95 13.57 -16.24
N PHE A 220 -7.07 14.89 -16.10
CA PHE A 220 -8.25 15.63 -16.59
C PHE A 220 -8.36 15.58 -18.10
N THR A 221 -7.27 15.69 -18.83
CA THR A 221 -7.27 15.58 -20.30
C THR A 221 -7.70 14.19 -20.76
N LEU A 222 -7.26 13.13 -20.06
CA LEU A 222 -7.68 11.75 -20.37
C LEU A 222 -9.18 11.50 -20.16
N THR A 223 -9.87 12.37 -19.41
CA THR A 223 -11.33 12.32 -19.23
C THR A 223 -12.09 13.30 -20.14
N GLY A 224 -11.42 13.92 -21.10
CA GLY A 224 -12.03 14.79 -22.09
C GLY A 224 -12.02 16.29 -21.75
N THR A 225 -11.37 16.71 -20.65
CA THR A 225 -11.20 18.14 -20.35
C THR A 225 -10.17 18.76 -21.30
N GLY A 226 -10.48 19.90 -21.90
CA GLY A 226 -9.54 20.61 -22.75
C GLY A 226 -8.28 21.06 -21.98
N GLU A 227 -7.15 21.19 -22.68
CA GLU A 227 -5.83 21.43 -22.07
C GLU A 227 -5.79 22.68 -21.19
N ASP A 228 -6.34 23.81 -21.67
CA ASP A 228 -6.38 25.08 -20.92
C ASP A 228 -7.23 24.96 -19.64
N ALA A 229 -8.38 24.27 -19.73
CA ALA A 229 -9.24 24.01 -18.59
C ALA A 229 -8.57 23.07 -17.59
N ALA A 230 -7.86 22.03 -18.06
CA ALA A 230 -7.11 21.12 -17.22
C ALA A 230 -5.94 21.81 -16.49
N ALA A 231 -5.27 22.76 -17.16
CA ALA A 231 -4.23 23.58 -16.54
C ALA A 231 -4.81 24.50 -15.44
N LYS A 232 -5.98 25.08 -15.66
CA LYS A 232 -6.72 25.84 -14.65
C LYS A 232 -7.11 24.96 -13.47
N ASN A 233 -7.63 23.74 -13.73
CA ASN A 233 -7.96 22.77 -12.68
C ASN A 233 -6.74 22.42 -11.84
N ALA A 234 -5.57 22.22 -12.46
CA ALA A 234 -4.34 21.92 -11.74
C ALA A 234 -3.90 23.09 -10.83
N ALA A 235 -4.07 24.33 -11.25
CA ALA A 235 -3.80 25.49 -10.42
C ALA A 235 -4.79 25.60 -9.24
N THR A 236 -6.08 25.38 -9.48
CA THR A 236 -7.13 25.36 -8.46
C THR A 236 -6.83 24.32 -7.38
N ILE A 237 -6.60 23.07 -7.78
CA ILE A 237 -6.29 21.96 -6.86
C ILE A 237 -5.05 22.28 -6.04
N PHE A 238 -3.96 22.70 -6.69
CA PHE A 238 -2.73 23.04 -5.98
C PHE A 238 -2.92 24.16 -4.96
N ASN A 239 -3.75 25.16 -5.26
CA ASN A 239 -4.02 26.28 -4.36
C ASN A 239 -4.84 25.83 -3.13
N ILE A 240 -5.87 24.97 -3.30
CA ILE A 240 -6.63 24.40 -2.19
C ILE A 240 -5.71 23.59 -1.29
N GLU A 241 -4.95 22.67 -1.88
CA GLU A 241 -4.03 21.81 -1.12
C GLU A 241 -2.91 22.60 -0.44
N ALA A 242 -2.40 23.65 -1.07
CA ALA A 242 -1.41 24.54 -0.46
C ALA A 242 -2.00 25.36 0.71
N ALA A 243 -3.27 25.76 0.63
CA ALA A 243 -3.95 26.42 1.75
C ALA A 243 -4.09 25.47 2.96
N LEU A 244 -4.47 24.22 2.74
CA LEU A 244 -4.49 23.17 3.76
C LEU A 244 -3.08 22.90 4.31
N ALA A 245 -2.08 22.76 3.45
CA ALA A 245 -0.69 22.49 3.83
C ALA A 245 -0.08 23.58 4.75
N LYS A 246 -0.49 24.83 4.63
CA LYS A 246 0.00 25.93 5.49
C LYS A 246 -0.31 25.69 6.97
N VAL A 247 -1.43 25.07 7.28
CA VAL A 247 -1.90 24.84 8.65
C VAL A 247 -1.68 23.41 9.15
N GLN A 248 -1.27 22.50 8.28
CA GLN A 248 -0.89 21.15 8.68
C GLN A 248 0.35 21.17 9.59
N LEU A 249 0.42 20.25 10.53
CA LEU A 249 1.63 19.99 11.31
C LEU A 249 2.71 19.32 10.43
N SER A 250 3.96 19.57 10.79
CA SER A 250 5.08 18.88 10.15
C SER A 250 5.10 17.41 10.53
N ARG A 251 5.75 16.55 9.69
CA ARG A 251 5.96 15.13 9.99
C ARG A 251 6.66 14.86 11.33
N VAL A 252 7.48 15.81 11.78
CA VAL A 252 8.15 15.72 13.09
C VAL A 252 7.17 15.99 14.21
N ALA A 253 6.38 17.07 14.11
CA ALA A 253 5.37 17.43 15.11
C ALA A 253 4.30 16.34 15.29
N LEU A 254 3.85 15.70 14.19
CA LEU A 254 2.88 14.60 14.22
C LEU A 254 3.36 13.36 15.02
N ARG A 255 4.64 13.26 15.34
CA ARG A 255 5.18 12.15 16.16
C ARG A 255 5.03 12.36 17.65
N ASP A 256 4.70 13.58 18.09
CA ASP A 256 4.49 13.87 19.49
C ASP A 256 3.02 13.64 19.87
N PRO A 257 2.71 12.57 20.62
CA PRO A 257 1.34 12.27 21.03
C PRO A 257 0.76 13.32 21.99
N ASN A 258 1.58 14.19 22.60
CA ASN A 258 1.07 15.29 23.41
C ASN A 258 0.53 16.43 22.54
N VAL A 259 1.01 16.57 21.32
CA VAL A 259 0.54 17.56 20.34
C VAL A 259 -0.74 17.08 19.66
N THR A 260 -0.84 15.79 19.32
CA THR A 260 -1.93 15.23 18.54
C THR A 260 -3.09 14.65 19.38
N TYR A 261 -2.92 14.49 20.69
CA TYR A 261 -4.00 14.00 21.54
C TYR A 261 -4.86 15.16 22.11
N ASN A 262 -5.81 15.66 21.36
CA ASN A 262 -6.73 16.69 21.79
C ASN A 262 -8.16 16.13 21.85
N LYS A 263 -8.61 15.77 23.05
CA LYS A 263 -9.95 15.19 23.25
C LYS A 263 -11.00 16.30 23.41
N PHE A 264 -12.00 16.27 22.56
CA PHE A 264 -13.11 17.24 22.55
C PHE A 264 -14.45 16.55 22.77
N SER A 265 -15.40 17.29 23.35
CA SER A 265 -16.80 17.01 23.18
C SER A 265 -17.17 17.24 21.71
N VAL A 266 -17.91 16.30 21.12
CA VAL A 266 -18.38 16.39 19.72
C VAL A 266 -19.21 17.66 19.52
N ALA A 267 -20.11 17.97 20.47
CA ALA A 267 -20.97 19.15 20.42
C ALA A 267 -20.18 20.47 20.48
N ASP A 268 -19.15 20.54 21.33
CA ASP A 268 -18.36 21.78 21.46
C ASP A 268 -17.43 21.98 20.28
N PHE A 269 -16.83 20.91 19.75
CA PHE A 269 -15.99 21.03 18.56
C PHE A 269 -16.80 21.42 17.32
N SER A 270 -18.04 20.93 17.17
CA SER A 270 -18.96 21.36 16.11
C SER A 270 -19.26 22.85 16.12
N LYS A 271 -19.28 23.49 17.29
CA LYS A 271 -19.45 24.96 17.38
C LYS A 271 -18.26 25.73 16.80
N THR A 272 -17.06 25.15 16.84
CA THR A 272 -15.84 25.77 16.30
C THR A 272 -15.69 25.57 14.79
N THR A 273 -16.41 24.59 14.24
CA THR A 273 -16.38 24.21 12.81
C THR A 273 -17.82 24.01 12.28
N PRO A 274 -18.63 25.09 12.21
CA PRO A 274 -20.06 24.97 11.92
C PRO A 274 -20.40 24.39 10.54
N ASN A 275 -19.52 24.53 9.54
CA ASN A 275 -19.66 23.89 8.22
C ASN A 275 -19.28 22.40 8.23
N LEU A 276 -18.62 21.93 9.30
CA LEU A 276 -18.29 20.53 9.58
C LEU A 276 -18.97 20.15 10.90
N ASN A 277 -20.30 19.98 10.85
CA ASN A 277 -21.08 19.64 12.04
C ASN A 277 -20.87 18.17 12.44
N TRP A 278 -19.94 17.91 13.35
CA TRP A 278 -19.57 16.55 13.79
C TRP A 278 -20.69 15.80 14.50
N VAL A 279 -21.71 16.51 15.03
CA VAL A 279 -22.89 15.86 15.61
C VAL A 279 -23.67 15.08 14.55
N THR A 280 -23.72 15.61 13.32
CA THR A 280 -24.35 14.94 12.18
C THR A 280 -23.37 14.11 11.37
N LEU A 281 -22.11 14.56 11.22
CA LEU A 281 -21.11 13.86 10.42
C LEU A 281 -20.70 12.52 11.01
N LEU A 282 -20.54 12.38 12.33
CA LEU A 282 -20.15 11.09 12.92
C LEU A 282 -21.18 9.97 12.66
N PRO A 283 -22.50 10.19 12.78
CA PRO A 283 -23.50 9.23 12.30
C PRO A 283 -23.37 8.88 10.82
N ASP A 284 -23.17 9.86 9.94
CA ASP A 284 -22.99 9.66 8.50
C ASP A 284 -21.70 8.89 8.19
N LEU A 285 -20.65 9.10 8.98
CA LEU A 285 -19.43 8.31 9.00
C LEU A 285 -19.59 6.92 9.67
N LYS A 286 -20.83 6.51 9.98
CA LYS A 286 -21.19 5.21 10.57
C LYS A 286 -20.69 5.00 12.01
N VAL A 287 -20.47 6.07 12.77
CA VAL A 287 -20.11 6.02 14.21
C VAL A 287 -21.06 6.86 15.06
N PRO A 288 -22.35 6.50 15.12
CA PRO A 288 -23.34 7.25 15.90
C PRO A 288 -23.09 7.14 17.41
N GLY A 289 -23.66 8.11 18.16
CA GLY A 289 -23.69 8.05 19.63
C GLY A 289 -22.35 8.31 20.32
N GLN A 290 -21.43 9.02 19.65
CA GLN A 290 -20.15 9.41 20.26
C GLN A 290 -20.28 10.80 20.91
N ASP A 291 -20.03 10.90 22.20
CA ASP A 291 -20.02 12.17 22.94
C ASP A 291 -18.66 12.89 22.83
N THR A 292 -17.60 12.13 22.60
CA THR A 292 -16.21 12.65 22.51
C THR A 292 -15.47 12.04 21.36
N MET A 293 -14.50 12.78 20.84
CA MET A 293 -13.55 12.35 19.81
C MET A 293 -12.16 12.96 20.04
N ILE A 294 -11.15 12.39 19.40
CA ILE A 294 -9.82 12.98 19.32
C ILE A 294 -9.72 13.82 18.04
N VAL A 295 -9.18 15.00 18.18
CA VAL A 295 -8.86 15.92 17.07
C VAL A 295 -7.35 16.16 17.09
N ASP A 296 -6.65 15.60 16.11
CA ASP A 296 -5.19 15.67 16.10
C ASP A 296 -4.69 17.11 15.95
N GLU A 297 -5.31 17.90 15.04
CA GLU A 297 -4.91 19.28 14.75
C GLU A 297 -6.13 20.23 14.75
N PRO A 298 -6.57 20.77 15.88
CA PRO A 298 -7.75 21.63 15.93
C PRO A 298 -7.68 22.87 15.05
N ALA A 299 -6.48 23.45 14.87
CA ALA A 299 -6.27 24.64 14.02
C ALA A 299 -6.46 24.30 12.52
N PHE A 300 -6.11 23.09 12.09
CA PHE A 300 -6.34 22.60 10.75
C PHE A 300 -7.84 22.60 10.42
N PHE A 301 -8.66 22.01 11.26
CA PHE A 301 -10.10 21.92 11.06
C PHE A 301 -10.81 23.27 11.04
N LYS A 302 -10.31 24.25 11.81
CA LYS A 302 -10.83 25.62 11.74
C LYS A 302 -10.57 26.25 10.37
N THR A 303 -9.35 26.08 9.84
CA THR A 303 -9.02 26.58 8.50
C THR A 303 -9.79 25.84 7.41
N GLU A 304 -9.94 24.52 7.54
CA GLU A 304 -10.74 23.71 6.60
C GLU A 304 -12.20 24.18 6.58
N ASN A 305 -12.80 24.41 7.75
CA ASN A 305 -14.14 24.98 7.87
C ASN A 305 -14.28 26.34 7.16
N ASP A 306 -13.30 27.23 7.32
CA ASP A 306 -13.30 28.55 6.67
C ASP A 306 -13.11 28.43 5.15
N LEU A 307 -12.28 27.48 4.69
CA LEU A 307 -12.07 27.20 3.27
C LEU A 307 -13.34 26.71 2.58
N LEU A 308 -14.19 25.93 3.26
CA LEU A 308 -15.43 25.42 2.70
C LEU A 308 -16.35 26.55 2.19
N THR A 309 -16.38 27.70 2.87
CA THR A 309 -17.21 28.84 2.50
C THR A 309 -16.47 29.91 1.68
N SER A 310 -15.15 30.01 1.80
CA SER A 310 -14.35 31.01 1.08
C SER A 310 -13.91 30.54 -0.32
N THR A 311 -13.91 29.24 -0.59
CA THR A 311 -13.57 28.67 -1.89
C THR A 311 -14.83 28.53 -2.75
N PRO A 312 -14.81 28.94 -4.03
CA PRO A 312 -15.94 28.77 -4.94
C PRO A 312 -16.41 27.32 -5.06
N LEU A 313 -17.71 27.08 -5.18
CA LEU A 313 -18.28 25.75 -5.29
C LEU A 313 -17.70 24.94 -6.46
N GLU A 314 -17.49 25.59 -7.61
CA GLU A 314 -16.92 24.93 -8.80
C GLU A 314 -15.46 24.47 -8.55
N ASP A 315 -14.69 25.20 -7.73
CA ASP A 315 -13.34 24.81 -7.37
C ASP A 315 -13.34 23.58 -6.46
N TRP A 316 -14.33 23.44 -5.56
CA TRP A 316 -14.53 22.23 -4.77
C TRP A 316 -14.91 21.02 -5.64
N LYS A 317 -15.76 21.20 -6.66
CA LYS A 317 -16.08 20.11 -7.60
C LYS A 317 -14.82 19.62 -8.33
N VAL A 318 -13.98 20.56 -8.78
CA VAL A 318 -12.68 20.21 -9.40
C VAL A 318 -11.80 19.42 -8.43
N TYR A 319 -11.72 19.83 -7.17
CA TYR A 319 -10.94 19.14 -6.15
C TYR A 319 -11.48 17.73 -5.84
N LEU A 320 -12.80 17.53 -5.73
CA LEU A 320 -13.41 16.23 -5.52
C LEU A 320 -13.17 15.31 -6.73
N LYS A 321 -13.39 15.79 -7.95
CA LYS A 321 -13.05 15.03 -9.17
C LYS A 321 -11.59 14.60 -9.20
N TRP A 322 -10.69 15.47 -8.78
CA TRP A 322 -9.27 15.12 -8.65
C TRP A 322 -9.05 13.96 -7.70
N ASN A 323 -9.74 13.92 -6.56
CA ASN A 323 -9.60 12.81 -5.60
C ASN A 323 -10.05 11.48 -6.20
N ILE A 324 -11.17 11.44 -6.94
CA ILE A 324 -11.63 10.24 -7.68
C ILE A 324 -10.58 9.83 -8.73
N LEU A 325 -10.15 10.76 -9.58
CA LEU A 325 -9.18 10.48 -10.65
C LEU A 325 -7.87 9.92 -10.10
N LYS A 326 -7.32 10.58 -9.09
CA LYS A 326 -6.08 10.18 -8.42
C LYS A 326 -6.22 8.81 -7.77
N GLY A 327 -7.32 8.58 -7.06
CA GLY A 327 -7.61 7.33 -6.34
C GLY A 327 -7.70 6.13 -7.28
N SER A 328 -8.34 6.29 -8.42
CA SER A 328 -8.60 5.22 -9.38
C SER A 328 -7.53 5.05 -10.47
N ALA A 329 -6.60 6.01 -10.64
CA ALA A 329 -5.66 6.05 -11.77
C ALA A 329 -4.87 4.76 -12.01
N THR A 330 -4.53 4.01 -10.95
CA THR A 330 -3.78 2.74 -11.06
C THR A 330 -4.65 1.54 -11.44
N ALA A 331 -5.97 1.68 -11.37
CA ALA A 331 -6.95 0.65 -11.72
C ALA A 331 -7.54 0.84 -13.12
N LEU A 332 -7.35 2.01 -13.74
CA LEU A 332 -7.84 2.35 -15.05
C LEU A 332 -6.89 1.91 -16.20
N SER A 333 -7.20 2.32 -17.43
CA SER A 333 -6.41 1.97 -18.62
C SER A 333 -4.98 2.50 -18.58
N SER A 334 -4.11 1.97 -19.44
CA SER A 334 -2.67 2.22 -19.41
C SER A 334 -2.25 3.70 -19.50
N PRO A 335 -2.96 4.63 -20.17
CA PRO A 335 -2.62 6.04 -20.12
C PRO A 335 -2.66 6.62 -18.69
N PHE A 336 -3.67 6.25 -17.88
CA PHE A 336 -3.78 6.67 -16.47
C PHE A 336 -2.66 6.09 -15.61
N VAL A 337 -2.38 4.80 -15.77
CA VAL A 337 -1.28 4.11 -15.07
C VAL A 337 0.08 4.74 -15.41
N LYS A 338 0.30 5.10 -16.69
CA LYS A 338 1.54 5.77 -17.15
C LYS A 338 1.66 7.17 -16.57
N ALA A 339 0.57 7.95 -16.53
CA ALA A 339 0.55 9.28 -15.92
C ALA A 339 0.89 9.20 -14.44
N ASN A 340 0.29 8.27 -13.70
CA ASN A 340 0.60 8.02 -12.30
C ASN A 340 2.09 7.64 -12.11
N PHE A 341 2.63 6.76 -12.95
CA PHE A 341 4.04 6.37 -12.86
C PHE A 341 4.98 7.55 -13.16
N ALA A 342 4.70 8.39 -14.14
CA ALA A 342 5.52 9.57 -14.46
C ALA A 342 5.64 10.50 -13.23
N PHE A 343 4.53 10.75 -12.53
CA PHE A 343 4.52 11.54 -11.29
C PHE A 343 5.26 10.82 -10.15
N THR A 344 4.95 9.56 -9.87
CA THR A 344 5.58 8.81 -8.77
C THR A 344 7.07 8.57 -9.01
N SER A 345 7.50 8.46 -10.27
CA SER A 345 8.90 8.45 -10.68
C SER A 345 9.63 9.74 -10.30
N ALA A 346 9.00 10.90 -10.51
CA ALA A 346 9.58 12.19 -10.11
C ALA A 346 9.75 12.31 -8.58
N LEU A 347 8.83 11.72 -7.80
CA LEU A 347 8.93 11.68 -6.33
C LEU A 347 10.02 10.74 -5.84
N SER A 348 10.06 9.51 -6.36
CA SER A 348 10.87 8.40 -5.84
C SER A 348 12.25 8.29 -6.47
N GLY A 349 12.42 8.77 -7.71
CA GLY A 349 13.60 8.54 -8.54
C GLY A 349 13.61 7.17 -9.23
N GLN A 350 12.54 6.38 -9.15
CA GLN A 350 12.39 5.10 -9.85
C GLN A 350 12.38 5.32 -11.37
N LYS A 351 13.21 4.60 -12.11
CA LYS A 351 13.38 4.81 -13.55
C LYS A 351 12.44 3.97 -14.42
N VAL A 352 12.07 2.78 -13.95
CA VAL A 352 11.26 1.82 -14.69
C VAL A 352 10.13 1.32 -13.79
N GLN A 353 8.91 1.31 -14.31
CA GLN A 353 7.76 0.78 -13.57
C GLN A 353 7.93 -0.74 -13.37
N ALA A 354 7.59 -1.22 -12.17
CA ALA A 354 7.55 -2.66 -11.91
C ALA A 354 6.55 -3.36 -12.85
N PRO A 355 6.82 -4.60 -13.27
CA PRO A 355 5.92 -5.39 -14.12
C PRO A 355 4.51 -5.46 -13.54
N ARG A 356 3.48 -5.57 -14.42
CA ARG A 356 2.06 -5.57 -13.99
C ARG A 356 1.78 -6.65 -12.94
N ASN A 357 2.26 -7.86 -13.17
CA ASN A 357 2.06 -8.97 -12.23
C ASN A 357 2.62 -8.68 -10.84
N GLU A 358 3.79 -8.05 -10.70
CA GLU A 358 4.34 -7.64 -9.41
C GLU A 358 3.48 -6.55 -8.77
N ARG A 359 3.03 -5.57 -9.53
CA ARG A 359 2.16 -4.50 -9.03
C ARG A 359 0.81 -5.03 -8.55
N ILE A 360 0.18 -5.92 -9.32
CA ILE A 360 -1.09 -6.54 -8.92
C ILE A 360 -0.91 -7.50 -7.75
N SER A 361 0.22 -8.24 -7.68
CA SER A 361 0.55 -9.05 -6.51
C SER A 361 0.64 -8.20 -5.24
N GLY A 362 1.35 -7.07 -5.30
CA GLY A 362 1.43 -6.13 -4.18
C GLY A 362 0.08 -5.51 -3.82
N LEU A 363 -0.80 -5.28 -4.81
CA LEU A 363 -2.15 -4.78 -4.59
C LEU A 363 -3.01 -5.83 -3.88
N VAL A 364 -2.98 -7.10 -4.29
CA VAL A 364 -3.72 -8.20 -3.61
C VAL A 364 -3.24 -8.34 -2.16
N ASP A 365 -1.93 -8.35 -1.94
CA ASP A 365 -1.33 -8.37 -0.59
C ASP A 365 -1.77 -7.16 0.24
N GLY A 366 -1.66 -5.97 -0.32
CA GLY A 366 -2.15 -4.74 0.29
C GLY A 366 -3.67 -4.71 0.52
N SER A 367 -4.49 -5.46 -0.21
CA SER A 367 -5.96 -5.45 -0.15
C SER A 367 -6.54 -6.51 0.78
N ILE A 368 -6.23 -7.76 0.56
CA ILE A 368 -6.75 -8.93 1.29
C ILE A 368 -5.60 -9.82 1.79
N GLY A 369 -4.54 -9.18 2.30
CA GLY A 369 -3.27 -9.83 2.64
C GLY A 369 -3.40 -10.96 3.64
N GLU A 370 -4.36 -10.95 4.57
CA GLU A 370 -4.54 -12.08 5.48
C GLU A 370 -5.13 -13.31 4.78
N LEU A 371 -5.93 -13.15 3.71
CA LEU A 371 -6.34 -14.29 2.90
C LEU A 371 -5.15 -14.86 2.11
N LEU A 372 -4.37 -14.00 1.46
CA LEU A 372 -3.16 -14.40 0.76
C LEU A 372 -2.12 -14.99 1.74
N GLY A 373 -2.02 -14.44 2.94
CA GLY A 373 -1.14 -14.89 4.01
C GLY A 373 -1.44 -16.33 4.46
N GLN A 374 -2.71 -16.74 4.51
CA GLN A 374 -3.07 -18.12 4.82
C GLN A 374 -2.52 -19.10 3.78
N LEU A 375 -2.63 -18.78 2.48
CA LEU A 375 -2.04 -19.58 1.39
C LEU A 375 -0.51 -19.62 1.50
N TYR A 376 0.12 -18.49 1.82
CA TYR A 376 1.56 -18.39 1.97
C TYR A 376 2.06 -19.25 3.14
N VAL A 377 1.42 -19.14 4.31
CA VAL A 377 1.78 -19.89 5.52
C VAL A 377 1.64 -21.40 5.30
N ALA A 378 0.55 -21.84 4.68
CA ALA A 378 0.32 -23.27 4.38
C ALA A 378 1.46 -23.88 3.55
N LYS A 379 2.12 -23.08 2.70
CA LYS A 379 3.15 -23.58 1.76
C LYS A 379 4.58 -23.27 2.19
N TYR A 380 4.84 -22.12 2.83
CA TYR A 380 6.19 -21.56 3.00
C TYR A 380 6.61 -21.28 4.44
N PHE A 381 5.69 -21.26 5.41
CA PHE A 381 6.01 -20.92 6.79
C PHE A 381 5.54 -22.00 7.76
N THR A 382 6.44 -22.92 8.08
CA THR A 382 6.13 -24.08 8.92
C THR A 382 5.90 -23.70 10.39
N PRO A 383 5.10 -24.48 11.17
CA PRO A 383 4.98 -24.31 12.61
C PRO A 383 6.33 -24.35 13.35
N ALA A 384 7.28 -25.19 12.87
CA ALA A 384 8.63 -25.23 13.44
C ALA A 384 9.40 -23.91 13.27
N ALA A 385 9.23 -23.23 12.11
CA ALA A 385 9.84 -21.91 11.91
C ALA A 385 9.22 -20.85 12.84
N LYS A 386 7.88 -20.87 13.05
CA LYS A 386 7.21 -20.00 14.04
C LYS A 386 7.78 -20.24 15.45
N GLN A 387 7.88 -21.51 15.87
CA GLN A 387 8.37 -21.88 17.18
C GLN A 387 9.83 -21.42 17.41
N TYR A 388 10.70 -21.62 16.42
CA TYR A 388 12.08 -21.13 16.48
C TYR A 388 12.17 -19.62 16.73
N MET A 389 11.33 -18.85 16.06
CA MET A 389 11.29 -17.40 16.25
C MET A 389 10.69 -17.00 17.60
N VAL A 390 9.71 -17.72 18.11
CA VAL A 390 9.17 -17.53 19.46
C VAL A 390 10.25 -17.79 20.52
N ASP A 391 11.03 -18.86 20.37
CA ASP A 391 12.12 -19.19 21.28
C ASP A 391 13.22 -18.12 21.25
N LEU A 392 13.56 -17.61 20.05
CA LEU A 392 14.52 -16.49 19.90
C LEU A 392 14.04 -15.24 20.65
N VAL A 393 12.78 -14.86 20.49
CA VAL A 393 12.21 -13.68 21.17
C VAL A 393 12.15 -13.88 22.69
N ASN A 394 11.82 -15.09 23.15
CA ASN A 394 11.81 -15.40 24.57
C ASN A 394 13.22 -15.33 25.17
N ASN A 395 14.25 -15.80 24.47
CA ASN A 395 15.65 -15.65 24.89
C ASN A 395 16.06 -14.17 24.97
N LEU A 396 15.66 -13.34 24.00
CA LEU A 396 15.90 -11.90 24.05
C LEU A 396 15.23 -11.24 25.27
N LYS A 397 13.98 -11.62 25.57
CA LYS A 397 13.24 -11.12 26.75
C LYS A 397 13.93 -11.52 28.04
N THR A 398 14.34 -12.76 28.19
CA THR A 398 15.06 -13.27 29.36
C THR A 398 16.36 -12.50 29.57
N THR A 399 17.20 -12.40 28.54
CA THR A 399 18.47 -11.67 28.58
C THR A 399 18.27 -10.18 28.92
N LEU A 400 17.23 -9.54 28.36
CA LEU A 400 16.91 -8.15 28.70
C LEU A 400 16.50 -8.02 30.17
N GLY A 401 15.74 -8.97 30.70
CA GLY A 401 15.37 -9.02 32.13
C GLY A 401 16.57 -9.11 33.05
N GLU A 402 17.51 -10.02 32.76
CA GLU A 402 18.79 -10.16 33.49
C GLU A 402 19.61 -8.88 33.41
N ARG A 403 19.70 -8.25 32.24
CA ARG A 403 20.43 -6.98 32.08
C ARG A 403 19.81 -5.87 32.90
N ILE A 404 18.51 -5.72 32.93
CA ILE A 404 17.79 -4.73 33.76
C ILE A 404 18.13 -4.93 35.23
N GLN A 405 18.11 -6.16 35.72
CA GLN A 405 18.46 -6.48 37.12
C GLN A 405 19.88 -6.07 37.49
N ASN A 406 20.83 -6.22 36.56
CA ASN A 406 22.26 -5.96 36.78
C ASN A 406 22.67 -4.50 36.51
N LEU A 407 21.75 -3.58 36.10
CA LEU A 407 22.07 -2.18 35.87
C LEU A 407 22.42 -1.48 37.19
N THR A 408 23.61 -0.86 37.27
CA THR A 408 24.09 -0.16 38.48
C THR A 408 23.54 1.26 38.63
N TRP A 409 23.12 1.89 37.53
CA TRP A 409 22.62 3.26 37.51
C TRP A 409 21.10 3.37 37.76
N MET A 410 20.37 2.24 37.74
CA MET A 410 18.91 2.20 37.88
C MET A 410 18.54 1.80 39.32
N SER A 411 17.63 2.54 39.99
CA SER A 411 17.15 2.17 41.31
C SER A 411 16.30 0.89 41.28
N ASP A 412 16.22 0.17 42.39
CA ASP A 412 15.50 -1.09 42.51
C ASP A 412 13.99 -0.90 42.21
N ALA A 413 13.39 0.23 42.64
CA ALA A 413 12.02 0.56 42.32
C ALA A 413 11.78 0.73 40.79
N THR A 414 12.75 1.33 40.10
CA THR A 414 12.70 1.50 38.64
C THR A 414 12.93 0.17 37.92
N LYS A 415 13.87 -0.67 38.40
CA LYS A 415 14.07 -2.04 37.88
C LYS A 415 12.77 -2.87 37.96
N ALA A 416 12.12 -2.84 39.13
CA ALA A 416 10.85 -3.55 39.33
C ALA A 416 9.77 -3.10 38.34
N ARG A 417 9.63 -1.80 38.06
CA ARG A 417 8.72 -1.25 37.06
C ARG A 417 9.10 -1.67 35.63
N ALA A 418 10.39 -1.65 35.30
CA ALA A 418 10.90 -2.07 34.00
C ALA A 418 10.63 -3.56 33.72
N LEU A 419 10.88 -4.43 34.72
CA LEU A 419 10.56 -5.85 34.64
C LEU A 419 9.06 -6.12 34.50
N LYS A 420 8.21 -5.38 35.24
CA LYS A 420 6.75 -5.46 35.09
C LYS A 420 6.34 -5.11 33.66
N LYS A 421 6.93 -4.07 33.06
CA LYS A 421 6.68 -3.67 31.67
C LYS A 421 7.14 -4.74 30.68
N LEU A 422 8.35 -5.29 30.87
CA LEU A 422 8.90 -6.37 30.03
C LEU A 422 8.01 -7.62 30.04
N ASN A 423 7.50 -8.01 31.21
CA ASN A 423 6.61 -9.17 31.35
C ASN A 423 5.24 -8.96 30.73
N ALA A 424 4.81 -7.71 30.58
CA ALA A 424 3.52 -7.35 29.97
C ALA A 424 3.56 -7.29 28.43
N PHE A 425 4.71 -7.49 27.80
CA PHE A 425 4.83 -7.47 26.33
C PHE A 425 4.08 -8.65 25.70
N THR A 426 3.17 -8.36 24.81
CA THR A 426 2.56 -9.35 23.91
C THR A 426 3.47 -9.55 22.70
N VAL A 427 3.79 -10.80 22.41
CA VAL A 427 4.66 -11.20 21.28
C VAL A 427 3.78 -11.67 20.14
N LYS A 428 3.95 -11.08 18.94
CA LYS A 428 3.25 -11.45 17.71
C LYS A 428 4.27 -11.90 16.67
N ILE A 429 4.31 -13.20 16.36
CA ILE A 429 5.31 -13.82 15.48
C ILE A 429 4.65 -14.55 14.32
N GLY A 430 5.13 -14.23 13.11
CA GLY A 430 4.78 -14.92 11.87
C GLY A 430 3.36 -14.62 11.41
N TYR A 431 2.37 -15.30 11.97
CA TYR A 431 0.97 -15.15 11.59
C TYR A 431 0.06 -15.17 12.83
N PRO A 432 -1.15 -14.53 12.74
CA PRO A 432 -2.09 -14.47 13.86
C PRO A 432 -2.70 -15.85 14.15
N ASP A 433 -3.07 -16.09 15.40
CA ASP A 433 -3.79 -17.31 15.77
C ASP A 433 -5.23 -17.31 15.25
N LYS A 434 -5.82 -16.11 15.09
CA LYS A 434 -7.14 -15.90 14.49
C LYS A 434 -7.00 -14.97 13.29
N TRP A 435 -7.22 -15.53 12.10
CA TRP A 435 -7.19 -14.80 10.85
C TRP A 435 -8.43 -13.93 10.63
N GLN A 436 -8.25 -12.80 9.95
CA GLN A 436 -9.36 -12.00 9.45
C GLN A 436 -10.06 -12.76 8.31
N THR A 437 -11.36 -12.94 8.42
CA THR A 437 -12.15 -13.74 7.47
C THR A 437 -12.67 -12.95 6.28
N TYR A 438 -12.67 -11.61 6.35
CA TYR A 438 -13.30 -10.73 5.35
C TYR A 438 -14.75 -11.16 5.05
N GLU A 439 -15.53 -11.45 6.11
CA GLU A 439 -16.92 -11.86 5.98
C GLU A 439 -17.72 -10.81 5.20
N GLY A 440 -18.57 -11.27 4.27
CA GLY A 440 -19.38 -10.39 3.43
C GLY A 440 -18.64 -9.73 2.27
N LEU A 441 -17.30 -9.82 2.18
CA LEU A 441 -16.56 -9.28 1.03
C LEU A 441 -16.77 -10.14 -0.20
N VAL A 442 -17.33 -9.54 -1.25
CA VAL A 442 -17.51 -10.15 -2.58
C VAL A 442 -16.40 -9.69 -3.51
N ILE A 443 -15.73 -10.64 -4.16
CA ILE A 443 -14.77 -10.37 -5.24
C ILE A 443 -15.34 -10.95 -6.54
N ASP A 444 -15.34 -10.12 -7.58
CA ASP A 444 -15.79 -10.44 -8.93
C ASP A 444 -14.57 -10.48 -9.86
N ARG A 445 -14.46 -11.56 -10.63
CA ARG A 445 -13.34 -11.78 -11.55
C ARG A 445 -13.27 -10.75 -12.68
N ASP A 446 -14.40 -10.20 -13.07
CA ASP A 446 -14.52 -9.34 -14.25
C ASP A 446 -14.63 -7.84 -13.90
N ASP A 447 -14.50 -7.47 -12.61
CA ASP A 447 -14.70 -6.11 -12.13
C ASP A 447 -13.53 -5.65 -11.24
N TYR A 448 -12.42 -5.26 -11.86
CA TYR A 448 -11.18 -4.91 -11.14
C TYR A 448 -11.35 -3.66 -10.25
N GLU A 449 -11.82 -2.55 -10.81
CA GLU A 449 -11.99 -1.31 -10.06
C GLU A 449 -13.06 -1.44 -8.97
N GLY A 450 -14.19 -2.07 -9.28
CA GLY A 450 -15.23 -2.35 -8.29
C GLY A 450 -14.76 -3.28 -7.16
N ASN A 451 -13.84 -4.22 -7.42
CA ASN A 451 -13.22 -5.02 -6.37
C ASN A 451 -12.44 -4.16 -5.39
N LEU A 452 -11.67 -3.19 -5.87
CA LEU A 452 -10.89 -2.30 -5.01
C LEU A 452 -11.79 -1.46 -4.12
N ARG A 453 -12.90 -0.94 -4.65
CA ARG A 453 -13.92 -0.22 -3.88
C ARG A 453 -14.59 -1.11 -2.84
N ARG A 454 -14.99 -2.33 -3.21
CA ARG A 454 -15.58 -3.28 -2.25
C ARG A 454 -14.62 -3.61 -1.12
N VAL A 455 -13.34 -3.79 -1.41
CA VAL A 455 -12.31 -4.00 -0.38
C VAL A 455 -12.16 -2.76 0.52
N ALA A 456 -12.09 -1.56 -0.06
CA ALA A 456 -11.96 -0.32 0.69
C ALA A 456 -13.19 -0.06 1.56
N THR A 457 -14.40 -0.27 1.03
CA THR A 457 -15.67 -0.20 1.76
C THR A 457 -15.73 -1.21 2.90
N TRP A 458 -15.30 -2.45 2.63
CA TRP A 458 -15.25 -3.50 3.66
C TRP A 458 -14.31 -3.10 4.81
N ARG A 459 -13.12 -2.61 4.48
CA ARG A 459 -12.14 -2.14 5.46
C ARG A 459 -12.66 -0.99 6.29
N TYR A 460 -13.32 -0.03 5.64
CA TYR A 460 -13.94 1.09 6.34
C TYR A 460 -15.01 0.58 7.32
N ASN A 461 -15.92 -0.27 6.87
CA ASN A 461 -16.97 -0.85 7.70
C ASN A 461 -16.39 -1.68 8.85
N TYR A 462 -15.31 -2.43 8.63
CA TYR A 462 -14.61 -3.15 9.68
C TYR A 462 -14.02 -2.19 10.72
N MET A 463 -13.32 -1.15 10.29
CA MET A 463 -12.73 -0.13 11.16
C MET A 463 -13.79 0.54 12.04
N VAL A 464 -14.88 1.05 11.46
CA VAL A 464 -15.92 1.72 12.24
C VAL A 464 -16.69 0.75 13.16
N SER A 465 -16.76 -0.53 12.79
CA SER A 465 -17.37 -1.55 13.64
C SER A 465 -16.61 -1.80 14.95
N GLN A 466 -15.38 -1.28 15.09
CA GLN A 466 -14.58 -1.41 16.32
C GLN A 466 -14.98 -0.37 17.38
N ILE A 467 -15.70 0.68 17.00
CA ILE A 467 -16.17 1.68 17.96
C ILE A 467 -16.94 1.00 19.11
N ASN A 468 -16.70 1.40 20.33
CA ASN A 468 -17.27 0.81 21.55
C ASN A 468 -16.90 -0.66 21.84
N LYS A 469 -16.04 -1.29 21.03
CA LYS A 469 -15.48 -2.61 21.34
C LYS A 469 -14.16 -2.46 22.13
N PRO A 470 -13.80 -3.46 22.94
CA PRO A 470 -12.46 -3.49 23.54
C PRO A 470 -11.41 -3.66 22.44
N VAL A 471 -10.22 -3.14 22.71
CA VAL A 471 -9.06 -3.32 21.82
C VAL A 471 -8.59 -4.78 21.90
N ASP A 472 -8.42 -5.43 20.76
CA ASP A 472 -7.84 -6.77 20.65
C ASP A 472 -6.35 -6.75 21.07
N LYS A 473 -5.98 -7.71 21.93
CA LYS A 473 -4.62 -7.84 22.46
C LYS A 473 -3.67 -8.53 21.50
#